data_46fcd2c9e895b9d5c08db58524086d4f
#
_entry.id   46fcd2c9e895b9d5c08db58524086d4f
#
_cell.length_a   1.000
_cell.length_b   1.000
_cell.length_c   1.000
_cell.angle_alpha   90.00
_cell.angle_beta   90.00
_cell.angle_gamma   90.00
#
_symmetry.space_group_name_H-M   'P 1'
#
loop_
_entity.id
_entity.type
_entity.pdbx_description
1 polymer ?
#
loop_
_entity_poly.entity_id
_entity_poly.type
_entity_poly.pdbx_seq_one_letter_code
_entity_poly.pdbx_strand_id
1 'polypeptide(L)'
;MRLPMNTSLATLKPSGIRRINALAAQHPGCIALALGEPDFPTPDVISAEVTASLNRGDTHYPPNNGRPALREALSAYMGDAGLTFSADEIILTDGATEALSATFMAMLNPGDEVIIPTPAFGLYESIVVANHAKAVFLDTEPAQFQIDEDALRACVTPATKAIVICTPNNPTGCILNAA
;
A
#
# COMPACT_ATOMS: atom_id res chain seq x y z
N MET A 1 -8.65 31.31 18.90
CA MET A 1 -9.53 30.26 18.35
C MET A 1 -8.66 29.29 17.54
N ARG A 2 -8.60 27.99 17.87
CA ARG A 2 -7.88 27.01 17.05
C ARG A 2 -8.75 26.64 15.86
N LEU A 3 -8.21 26.70 14.65
CA LEU A 3 -8.88 26.20 13.45
C LEU A 3 -8.99 24.67 13.53
N PRO A 4 -10.07 24.05 13.05
CA PRO A 4 -10.20 22.60 13.02
C PRO A 4 -9.14 21.99 12.08
N MET A 5 -8.64 20.82 12.46
CA MET A 5 -7.82 20.00 11.56
C MET A 5 -8.71 19.37 10.48
N ASN A 6 -8.10 18.63 9.55
CA ASN A 6 -8.83 17.88 8.52
C ASN A 6 -9.91 16.99 9.18
N THR A 7 -11.18 17.35 8.97
CA THR A 7 -12.32 16.66 9.60
C THR A 7 -12.56 15.27 9.05
N SER A 8 -12.11 14.98 7.83
CA SER A 8 -12.22 13.64 7.25
C SER A 8 -11.44 12.59 8.05
N LEU A 9 -10.33 13.01 8.67
CA LEU A 9 -9.50 12.11 9.49
C LEU A 9 -10.17 11.77 10.83
N ALA A 10 -11.17 12.51 11.26
CA ALA A 10 -11.86 12.26 12.54
C ALA A 10 -12.65 10.95 12.54
N THR A 11 -12.97 10.41 11.37
CA THR A 11 -13.68 9.12 11.21
C THR A 11 -12.76 7.92 11.28
N LEU A 12 -11.46 8.13 11.09
CA LEU A 12 -10.47 7.06 11.07
C LEU A 12 -10.18 6.52 12.46
N LYS A 13 -10.15 5.20 12.59
CA LYS A 13 -9.78 4.52 13.84
C LYS A 13 -8.26 4.25 13.85
N PRO A 14 -7.60 4.37 15.01
CA PRO A 14 -6.23 3.94 15.16
C PRO A 14 -6.03 2.47 14.77
N SER A 15 -4.89 2.14 14.15
CA SER A 15 -4.59 0.78 13.74
C SER A 15 -4.66 -0.21 14.91
N GLY A 16 -5.55 -1.20 14.82
CA GLY A 16 -5.68 -2.29 15.77
C GLY A 16 -4.38 -3.11 15.89
N ILE A 17 -3.68 -3.32 14.78
CA ILE A 17 -2.39 -4.04 14.70
C ILE A 17 -1.33 -3.34 15.56
N ARG A 18 -1.19 -2.01 15.42
CA ARG A 18 -0.22 -1.25 16.23
C ARG A 18 -0.55 -1.29 17.72
N ARG A 19 -1.84 -1.26 18.07
CA ARG A 19 -2.30 -1.36 19.46
C ARG A 19 -1.96 -2.73 20.05
N ILE A 20 -2.24 -3.83 19.33
CA ILE A 20 -1.94 -5.19 19.78
C ILE A 20 -0.42 -5.39 19.92
N ASN A 21 0.37 -4.88 18.97
CA ASN A 21 1.83 -4.95 19.04
C ASN A 21 2.39 -4.21 20.27
N ALA A 22 1.85 -3.04 20.59
CA ALA A 22 2.21 -2.29 21.77
C ALA A 22 1.82 -3.01 23.09
N LEU A 23 0.71 -3.76 23.10
CA LEU A 23 0.31 -4.61 24.22
C LEU A 23 1.24 -5.84 24.35
N ALA A 24 1.55 -6.51 23.24
CA ALA A 24 2.45 -7.66 23.23
C ALA A 24 3.84 -7.29 23.78
N ALA A 25 4.35 -6.11 23.46
CA ALA A 25 5.63 -5.64 23.96
C ALA A 25 5.67 -5.45 25.50
N GLN A 26 4.51 -5.36 26.17
CA GLN A 26 4.41 -5.26 27.64
C GLN A 26 4.39 -6.62 28.34
N HIS A 27 4.33 -7.71 27.59
CA HIS A 27 4.26 -9.07 28.12
C HIS A 27 5.52 -9.86 27.74
N PRO A 28 6.50 -10.02 28.66
CA PRO A 28 7.68 -10.82 28.41
C PRO A 28 7.32 -12.26 27.99
N GLY A 29 7.94 -12.74 26.91
CA GLY A 29 7.67 -14.08 26.36
C GLY A 29 6.47 -14.17 25.43
N CYS A 30 5.76 -13.06 25.16
CA CYS A 30 4.72 -13.03 24.14
C CYS A 30 5.32 -13.17 22.75
N ILE A 31 4.84 -14.12 21.98
CA ILE A 31 5.17 -14.25 20.55
C ILE A 31 4.22 -13.34 19.76
N ALA A 32 4.73 -12.24 19.22
CA ALA A 32 3.96 -11.29 18.44
C ALA A 32 3.80 -11.80 16.99
N LEU A 33 2.55 -12.04 16.57
CA LEU A 33 2.20 -12.43 15.20
C LEU A 33 1.45 -11.33 14.44
N ALA A 34 1.42 -10.11 15.02
CA ALA A 34 0.61 -9.02 14.49
C ALA A 34 1.32 -8.19 13.39
N LEU A 35 2.65 -8.15 13.41
CA LEU A 35 3.44 -7.43 12.42
C LEU A 35 4.24 -8.43 11.61
N GLY A 36 4.07 -8.38 10.28
CA GLY A 36 4.83 -9.23 9.36
C GLY A 36 6.11 -8.51 8.93
N GLU A 37 7.25 -8.98 9.42
CA GLU A 37 8.57 -8.53 8.98
C GLU A 37 9.52 -9.74 8.91
N PRO A 38 10.53 -9.73 8.01
CA PRO A 38 11.54 -10.78 7.99
C PRO A 38 12.32 -10.83 9.31
N ASP A 39 12.60 -12.04 9.80
CA ASP A 39 13.43 -12.27 10.98
C ASP A 39 14.94 -12.34 10.65
N PHE A 40 15.29 -12.29 9.36
CA PHE A 40 16.66 -12.21 8.88
C PHE A 40 17.13 -10.75 8.79
N PRO A 41 18.39 -10.45 9.11
CA PRO A 41 18.98 -9.14 8.85
C PRO A 41 19.06 -8.88 7.33
N THR A 42 19.20 -7.62 6.97
CA THR A 42 19.47 -7.24 5.58
C THR A 42 20.73 -7.96 5.07
N PRO A 43 20.72 -8.56 3.88
CA PRO A 43 21.90 -9.23 3.33
C PRO A 43 23.14 -8.34 3.30
N ASP A 44 24.29 -8.94 3.63
CA ASP A 44 25.57 -8.21 3.74
C ASP A 44 25.93 -7.45 2.46
N VAL A 45 25.62 -8.01 1.30
CA VAL A 45 25.89 -7.36 0.00
C VAL A 45 25.14 -6.01 -0.13
N ILE A 46 23.92 -5.94 0.38
CA ILE A 46 23.11 -4.71 0.36
C ILE A 46 23.67 -3.71 1.37
N SER A 47 23.96 -4.15 2.59
CA SER A 47 24.50 -3.31 3.65
C SER A 47 25.88 -2.75 3.28
N ALA A 48 26.72 -3.54 2.64
CA ALA A 48 28.03 -3.12 2.15
C ALA A 48 27.90 -2.06 1.05
N GLU A 49 26.97 -2.23 0.09
CA GLU A 49 26.78 -1.25 -0.98
C GLU A 49 26.20 0.08 -0.45
N VAL A 50 25.28 0.06 0.52
CA VAL A 50 24.81 1.28 1.19
C VAL A 50 25.99 2.03 1.81
N THR A 51 26.84 1.32 2.54
CA THR A 51 28.04 1.92 3.17
C THR A 51 28.99 2.48 2.11
N ALA A 52 29.24 1.74 1.03
CA ALA A 52 30.08 2.21 -0.06
C ALA A 52 29.51 3.46 -0.76
N SER A 53 28.22 3.51 -0.97
CA SER A 53 27.51 4.66 -1.55
C SER A 53 27.68 5.91 -0.68
N LEU A 54 27.48 5.78 0.63
CA LEU A 54 27.71 6.90 1.57
C LEU A 54 29.17 7.38 1.55
N ASN A 55 30.13 6.45 1.51
CA ASN A 55 31.55 6.78 1.45
C ASN A 55 31.96 7.46 0.12
N ARG A 56 31.23 7.21 -0.96
CA ARG A 56 31.41 7.90 -2.25
C ARG A 56 30.75 9.30 -2.27
N GLY A 57 30.02 9.68 -1.23
CA GLY A 57 29.30 10.94 -1.17
C GLY A 57 27.98 10.96 -1.97
N ASP A 58 27.37 9.80 -2.19
CA ASP A 58 26.06 9.68 -2.86
C ASP A 58 24.91 10.18 -1.95
N THR A 59 25.01 11.41 -1.48
CA THR A 59 24.13 12.03 -0.47
C THR A 59 23.37 13.25 -1.00
N HIS A 60 23.29 13.38 -2.31
CA HIS A 60 22.62 14.49 -2.97
C HIS A 60 21.22 14.07 -3.47
N TYR A 61 20.37 15.06 -3.74
CA TYR A 61 19.02 14.84 -4.26
C TYR A 61 19.04 14.07 -5.59
N PRO A 62 18.30 12.95 -5.69
CA PRO A 62 18.06 12.33 -6.97
C PRO A 62 17.01 13.13 -7.78
N PRO A 63 16.80 12.81 -9.06
CA PRO A 63 15.60 13.26 -9.79
C PRO A 63 14.32 12.88 -9.04
N ASN A 64 13.26 13.69 -9.18
CA ASN A 64 11.99 13.49 -8.46
C ASN A 64 11.33 12.13 -8.69
N ASN A 65 11.53 11.53 -9.85
CA ASN A 65 11.03 10.20 -10.18
C ASN A 65 12.00 9.07 -9.80
N GLY A 66 13.11 9.40 -9.15
CA GLY A 66 14.13 8.46 -8.71
C GLY A 66 15.32 8.33 -9.66
N ARG A 67 16.36 7.63 -9.20
CA ARG A 67 17.63 7.45 -9.94
C ARG A 67 17.37 6.70 -11.26
N PRO A 68 17.83 7.20 -12.42
CA PRO A 68 17.62 6.57 -13.72
C PRO A 68 18.08 5.11 -13.76
N ALA A 69 19.29 4.82 -13.28
CA ALA A 69 19.83 3.47 -13.27
C ALA A 69 18.94 2.46 -12.51
N LEU A 70 18.30 2.87 -11.41
CA LEU A 70 17.36 2.00 -10.67
C LEU A 70 16.06 1.82 -11.43
N ARG A 71 15.53 2.86 -12.08
CA ARG A 71 14.32 2.76 -12.90
C ARG A 71 14.53 1.87 -14.13
N GLU A 72 15.71 1.94 -14.76
CA GLU A 72 16.11 1.04 -15.86
C GLU A 72 16.21 -0.42 -15.38
N ALA A 73 16.84 -0.65 -14.22
CA ALA A 73 16.94 -1.99 -13.65
C ALA A 73 15.56 -2.57 -13.28
N LEU A 74 14.64 -1.74 -12.76
CA LEU A 74 13.27 -2.16 -12.46
C LEU A 74 12.47 -2.45 -13.73
N SER A 75 12.65 -1.65 -14.79
CA SER A 75 12.04 -1.91 -16.09
C SER A 75 12.44 -3.28 -16.64
N ALA A 76 13.74 -3.61 -16.58
CA ALA A 76 14.25 -4.93 -16.98
C ALA A 76 13.67 -6.05 -16.10
N TYR A 77 13.72 -5.89 -14.78
CA TYR A 77 13.20 -6.88 -13.82
C TYR A 77 11.70 -7.16 -14.01
N MET A 78 10.90 -6.12 -14.26
CA MET A 78 9.47 -6.27 -14.55
C MET A 78 9.25 -6.96 -15.89
N GLY A 79 10.12 -6.69 -16.89
CA GLY A 79 10.11 -7.37 -18.19
C GLY A 79 10.28 -8.88 -18.08
N ASP A 80 11.14 -9.35 -17.18
CA ASP A 80 11.32 -10.78 -16.89
C ASP A 80 10.05 -11.43 -16.30
N ALA A 81 9.21 -10.65 -15.62
CA ALA A 81 7.91 -11.08 -15.12
C ALA A 81 6.75 -10.88 -16.13
N GLY A 82 7.06 -10.48 -17.37
CA GLY A 82 6.06 -10.25 -18.42
C GLY A 82 5.34 -8.91 -18.35
N LEU A 83 5.83 -7.98 -17.52
CA LEU A 83 5.27 -6.64 -17.38
C LEU A 83 6.16 -5.63 -18.12
N THR A 84 5.63 -5.03 -19.19
CA THR A 84 6.40 -4.10 -20.04
C THR A 84 6.14 -2.66 -19.63
N PHE A 85 7.07 -2.07 -18.88
CA PHE A 85 7.11 -0.66 -18.53
C PHE A 85 8.46 -0.07 -18.90
N SER A 86 8.47 1.08 -19.55
CA SER A 86 9.71 1.84 -19.76
C SER A 86 10.18 2.49 -18.45
N ALA A 87 11.46 2.82 -18.36
CA ALA A 87 11.99 3.51 -17.19
C ALA A 87 11.28 4.85 -16.90
N ASP A 88 10.72 5.50 -17.92
CA ASP A 88 10.00 6.77 -17.77
C ASP A 88 8.57 6.61 -17.22
N GLU A 89 8.04 5.40 -17.20
CA GLU A 89 6.76 5.05 -16.58
C GLU A 89 6.91 4.61 -15.13
N ILE A 90 8.14 4.61 -14.58
CA ILE A 90 8.45 4.16 -13.22
C ILE A 90 8.80 5.36 -12.35
N ILE A 91 8.14 5.46 -11.22
CA ILE A 91 8.44 6.43 -10.15
C ILE A 91 8.85 5.66 -8.90
N LEU A 92 9.98 6.04 -8.31
CA LEU A 92 10.44 5.49 -7.02
C LEU A 92 9.85 6.29 -5.88
N THR A 93 9.39 5.59 -4.86
CA THR A 93 8.79 6.17 -3.66
C THR A 93 9.42 5.61 -2.40
N ASP A 94 9.26 6.28 -1.28
CA ASP A 94 9.67 5.79 0.03
C ASP A 94 8.64 4.76 0.54
N GLY A 95 8.68 3.59 -0.10
CA GLY A 95 7.79 2.46 0.13
C GLY A 95 6.42 2.57 -0.54
N ALA A 96 5.66 1.46 -0.48
CA ALA A 96 4.33 1.35 -1.09
C ALA A 96 3.30 2.31 -0.48
N THR A 97 3.49 2.75 0.76
CA THR A 97 2.60 3.72 1.42
C THR A 97 2.63 5.06 0.70
N GLU A 98 3.81 5.55 0.34
CA GLU A 98 3.94 6.79 -0.43
C GLU A 98 3.40 6.60 -1.84
N ALA A 99 3.69 5.48 -2.50
CA ALA A 99 3.18 5.17 -3.83
C ALA A 99 1.65 5.23 -3.87
N LEU A 100 0.97 4.56 -2.94
CA LEU A 100 -0.49 4.56 -2.84
C LEU A 100 -1.03 5.96 -2.51
N SER A 101 -0.39 6.68 -1.59
CA SER A 101 -0.81 8.03 -1.20
C SER A 101 -0.70 9.01 -2.36
N ALA A 102 0.41 9.00 -3.08
CA ALA A 102 0.63 9.86 -4.25
C ALA A 102 -0.33 9.52 -5.39
N THR A 103 -0.55 8.23 -5.65
CA THR A 103 -1.48 7.75 -6.68
C THR A 103 -2.91 8.21 -6.39
N PHE A 104 -3.39 8.00 -5.17
CA PHE A 104 -4.75 8.39 -4.81
C PHE A 104 -4.92 9.92 -4.76
N MET A 105 -3.89 10.64 -4.30
CA MET A 105 -3.89 12.10 -4.34
C MET A 105 -3.99 12.65 -5.78
N ALA A 106 -3.34 11.98 -6.74
CA ALA A 106 -3.39 12.37 -8.15
C ALA A 106 -4.72 11.98 -8.84
N MET A 107 -5.40 10.94 -8.35
CA MET A 107 -6.59 10.37 -9.01
C MET A 107 -7.91 10.85 -8.43
N LEU A 108 -8.00 11.06 -7.11
CA LEU A 108 -9.25 11.23 -6.40
C LEU A 108 -9.64 12.69 -6.23
N ASN A 109 -10.92 12.96 -6.43
CA ASN A 109 -11.57 14.20 -6.05
C ASN A 109 -12.52 13.96 -4.85
N PRO A 110 -12.88 15.01 -4.11
CA PRO A 110 -13.90 14.89 -3.08
C PRO A 110 -15.20 14.29 -3.62
N GLY A 111 -15.66 13.21 -2.97
CA GLY A 111 -16.87 12.49 -3.35
C GLY A 111 -16.67 11.31 -4.32
N ASP A 112 -15.49 11.13 -4.89
CA ASP A 112 -15.14 9.93 -5.65
C ASP A 112 -15.20 8.69 -4.72
N GLU A 113 -15.53 7.53 -5.27
CA GLU A 113 -15.61 6.26 -4.54
C GLU A 113 -14.48 5.32 -4.96
N VAL A 114 -13.92 4.63 -3.97
CA VAL A 114 -12.93 3.56 -4.17
C VAL A 114 -13.45 2.27 -3.55
N ILE A 115 -13.60 1.23 -4.36
CA ILE A 115 -14.03 -0.09 -3.89
C ILE A 115 -12.83 -0.81 -3.27
N ILE A 116 -13.03 -1.32 -2.06
CA ILE A 116 -12.02 -2.05 -1.28
C ILE A 116 -12.60 -3.41 -0.90
N PRO A 117 -12.18 -4.50 -1.57
CA PRO A 117 -12.53 -5.85 -1.15
C PRO A 117 -12.01 -6.12 0.26
N THR A 118 -12.87 -6.63 1.15
CA THR A 118 -12.55 -6.88 2.56
C THR A 118 -12.63 -8.38 2.89
N PRO A 119 -11.77 -8.87 3.82
CA PRO A 119 -10.80 -8.15 4.67
C PRO A 119 -9.66 -7.51 3.89
N ALA A 120 -9.21 -6.32 4.31
CA ALA A 120 -8.18 -5.55 3.62
C ALA A 120 -7.19 -4.90 4.58
N PHE A 121 -6.04 -4.50 4.05
CA PHE A 121 -5.09 -3.69 4.79
C PHE A 121 -5.68 -2.29 5.04
N GLY A 122 -5.79 -1.91 6.32
CA GLY A 122 -6.50 -0.69 6.74
C GLY A 122 -5.93 0.64 6.21
N LEU A 123 -4.73 0.61 5.60
CA LEU A 123 -4.12 1.78 4.98
C LEU A 123 -4.94 2.28 3.79
N TYR A 124 -5.58 1.40 3.03
CA TYR A 124 -6.35 1.78 1.83
C TYR A 124 -7.50 2.73 2.20
N GLU A 125 -8.30 2.36 3.21
CA GLU A 125 -9.36 3.23 3.73
C GLU A 125 -8.80 4.59 4.18
N SER A 126 -7.70 4.55 4.94
CA SER A 126 -7.09 5.76 5.49
C SER A 126 -6.67 6.76 4.41
N ILE A 127 -6.06 6.27 3.32
CA ILE A 127 -5.63 7.12 2.20
C ILE A 127 -6.83 7.67 1.43
N VAL A 128 -7.84 6.83 1.16
CA VAL A 128 -9.07 7.25 0.46
C VAL A 128 -9.76 8.37 1.23
N VAL A 129 -9.96 8.18 2.54
CA VAL A 129 -10.61 9.17 3.41
C VAL A 129 -9.78 10.45 3.53
N ALA A 130 -8.45 10.34 3.58
CA ALA A 130 -7.56 11.50 3.64
C ALA A 130 -7.67 12.40 2.39
N ASN A 131 -8.04 11.81 1.26
CA ASN A 131 -8.29 12.52 0.00
C ASN A 131 -9.76 12.99 -0.17
N HIS A 132 -10.56 12.98 0.91
CA HIS A 132 -11.99 13.35 0.91
C HIS A 132 -12.86 12.50 -0.03
N ALA A 133 -12.38 11.32 -0.40
CA ALA A 133 -13.11 10.31 -1.15
C ALA A 133 -13.78 9.32 -0.18
N LYS A 134 -14.63 8.45 -0.71
CA LYS A 134 -15.40 7.47 0.05
C LYS A 134 -14.87 6.06 -0.21
N ALA A 135 -14.54 5.32 0.85
CA ALA A 135 -14.28 3.90 0.76
C ALA A 135 -15.62 3.14 0.68
N VAL A 136 -15.76 2.30 -0.34
CA VAL A 136 -16.90 1.38 -0.53
C VAL A 136 -16.37 -0.03 -0.30
N PHE A 137 -16.83 -0.68 0.76
CA PHE A 137 -16.35 -2.02 1.10
C PHE A 137 -17.14 -3.08 0.35
N LEU A 138 -16.41 -3.99 -0.30
CA LEU A 138 -16.93 -5.20 -0.90
C LEU A 138 -16.61 -6.38 0.03
N ASP A 139 -17.61 -6.94 0.69
CA ASP A 139 -17.44 -8.12 1.52
C ASP A 139 -17.19 -9.36 0.64
N THR A 140 -16.00 -9.96 0.78
CA THR A 140 -15.60 -11.15 0.01
C THR A 140 -15.71 -12.45 0.81
N GLU A 141 -16.05 -12.39 2.11
CA GLU A 141 -16.16 -13.58 2.97
C GLU A 141 -17.18 -14.61 2.42
N PRO A 142 -18.39 -14.21 1.96
CA PRO A 142 -19.37 -15.13 1.41
C PRO A 142 -18.88 -15.90 0.18
N ALA A 143 -17.96 -15.31 -0.59
CA ALA A 143 -17.34 -15.90 -1.78
C ALA A 143 -15.97 -16.55 -1.47
N GLN A 144 -15.70 -16.92 -0.21
CA GLN A 144 -14.43 -17.52 0.22
C GLN A 144 -13.22 -16.65 -0.16
N PHE A 145 -13.36 -15.35 0.05
CA PHE A 145 -12.37 -14.31 -0.26
C PHE A 145 -12.04 -14.16 -1.75
N GLN A 146 -12.94 -14.63 -2.63
CA GLN A 146 -12.93 -14.32 -4.05
C GLN A 146 -13.80 -13.08 -4.33
N ILE A 147 -13.61 -12.45 -5.47
CA ILE A 147 -14.45 -11.33 -5.91
C ILE A 147 -15.65 -11.92 -6.66
N ASP A 148 -16.84 -11.83 -6.07
CA ASP A 148 -18.08 -12.16 -6.71
C ASP A 148 -18.51 -11.04 -7.67
N GLU A 149 -18.86 -11.39 -8.90
CA GLU A 149 -19.16 -10.42 -9.94
C GLU A 149 -20.43 -9.61 -9.62
N ASP A 150 -21.48 -10.25 -9.13
CA ASP A 150 -22.74 -9.57 -8.83
C ASP A 150 -22.59 -8.64 -7.63
N ALA A 151 -21.86 -9.08 -6.59
CA ALA A 151 -21.53 -8.24 -5.44
C ALA A 151 -20.67 -7.04 -5.83
N LEU A 152 -19.70 -7.24 -6.71
CA LEU A 152 -18.87 -6.15 -7.24
C LEU A 152 -19.72 -5.15 -8.04
N ARG A 153 -20.58 -5.65 -8.94
CA ARG A 153 -21.49 -4.80 -9.73
C ARG A 153 -22.40 -3.96 -8.85
N ALA A 154 -22.88 -4.53 -7.74
CA ALA A 154 -23.71 -3.81 -6.78
C ALA A 154 -22.95 -2.66 -6.06
N CYS A 155 -21.64 -2.74 -5.95
CA CYS A 155 -20.79 -1.70 -5.36
C CYS A 155 -20.46 -0.57 -6.35
N VAL A 156 -20.58 -0.80 -7.67
CA VAL A 156 -20.20 0.17 -8.70
C VAL A 156 -21.28 1.24 -8.85
N THR A 157 -20.88 2.49 -8.77
CA THR A 157 -21.73 3.66 -8.99
C THR A 157 -21.09 4.61 -9.99
N PRO A 158 -21.79 5.65 -10.49
CA PRO A 158 -21.16 6.68 -11.31
C PRO A 158 -20.02 7.46 -10.64
N ALA A 159 -19.91 7.39 -9.31
CA ALA A 159 -18.82 7.98 -8.54
C ALA A 159 -17.63 7.03 -8.35
N THR A 160 -17.75 5.77 -8.71
CA THR A 160 -16.67 4.79 -8.58
C THR A 160 -15.51 5.15 -9.49
N LYS A 161 -14.35 5.42 -8.88
CA LYS A 161 -13.13 5.85 -9.55
C LYS A 161 -12.10 4.74 -9.67
N ALA A 162 -12.01 3.88 -8.66
CA ALA A 162 -11.01 2.83 -8.59
C ALA A 162 -11.47 1.62 -7.77
N ILE A 163 -10.78 0.51 -7.96
CA ILE A 163 -10.86 -0.69 -7.14
C ILE A 163 -9.44 -1.02 -6.69
N VAL A 164 -9.26 -1.31 -5.39
CA VAL A 164 -7.97 -1.77 -4.86
C VAL A 164 -7.96 -3.29 -4.85
N ILE A 165 -7.04 -3.88 -5.59
CA ILE A 165 -6.84 -5.33 -5.62
C ILE A 165 -5.47 -5.65 -5.01
N CYS A 166 -5.46 -6.56 -4.03
CA CYS A 166 -4.25 -7.10 -3.40
C CYS A 166 -4.28 -8.62 -3.53
N THR A 167 -3.32 -9.19 -4.26
CA THR A 167 -3.21 -10.65 -4.42
C THR A 167 -1.73 -11.06 -4.48
N PRO A 168 -1.26 -11.99 -3.62
CA PRO A 168 -1.97 -12.53 -2.45
C PRO A 168 -2.46 -11.45 -1.50
N ASN A 169 -3.68 -11.62 -0.95
CA ASN A 169 -4.32 -10.58 -0.15
C ASN A 169 -3.70 -10.43 1.26
N ASN A 170 -3.56 -9.21 1.70
CA ASN A 170 -3.30 -8.89 3.11
C ASN A 170 -4.63 -8.47 3.78
N PRO A 171 -5.18 -9.22 4.80
CA PRO A 171 -4.46 -10.19 5.64
C PRO A 171 -4.74 -11.67 5.34
N THR A 172 -5.60 -12.03 4.40
CA THR A 172 -6.11 -13.41 4.28
C THR A 172 -5.11 -14.39 3.64
N GLY A 173 -4.13 -13.90 2.89
CA GLY A 173 -3.21 -14.72 2.09
C GLY A 173 -3.86 -15.36 0.85
N CYS A 174 -5.15 -15.09 0.59
CA CYS A 174 -5.84 -15.63 -0.56
C CYS A 174 -5.34 -15.06 -1.88
N ILE A 175 -5.25 -15.94 -2.88
CA ILE A 175 -4.96 -15.59 -4.26
C ILE A 175 -6.28 -15.57 -5.03
N LEU A 176 -6.49 -14.54 -5.83
CA LEU A 176 -7.64 -14.46 -6.69
C LEU A 176 -7.49 -15.48 -7.83
N ASN A 177 -8.54 -16.25 -8.06
CA ASN A 177 -8.60 -17.21 -9.16
C ASN A 177 -8.82 -16.47 -10.50
N ALA A 178 -8.35 -17.08 -11.59
CA ALA A 178 -8.81 -16.69 -12.92
C ALA A 178 -10.25 -17.18 -13.06
N ALA A 179 -11.19 -16.25 -13.30
CA ALA A 179 -12.57 -16.57 -13.58
C ALA A 179 -12.74 -16.98 -15.04
#